data_ba0633c83855690d3f55eb28f382c1a6
#
_entry.id   ba0633c83855690d3f55eb28f382c1a6
#
_cell.length_a   1.000
_cell.length_b   1.000
_cell.length_c   1.000
_cell.angle_alpha   90.00
_cell.angle_beta   90.00
_cell.angle_gamma   90.00
#
_symmetry.space_group_name_H-M   'P 1'
#
loop_
_entity.id
_entity.type
_entity.pdbx_description
1 polymer ?
#
loop_
_entity_poly.entity_id
_entity_poly.type
_entity_poly.pdbx_seq_one_letter_code
_entity_poly.pdbx_strand_id
1 'polypeptide(L)'
;SFPSGGLRATFEARGYTAWDPTSYAFIKDNVLCIPTAFCSYGGEALDKKTPLLRSAEALNRQALRVIHLFGNADVTAVRTTVGPEQEYFLVDKEVYNRRKDLIYTGRTLFGAKPPKGQELDDHYFGSIKPRVAAFMKDLDEELWKLGVYAKTEHNEVAPAQHELAPVFTTGNIAADQNQLTMEIMQKVASRHGMVCLLHEKPFAGVNGSGKH
;
A
#
# COMPACT_ATOMS: atom_id res chain seq x y z
N SER A 1 26.63 7.43 6.22
CA SER A 1 26.68 6.13 6.90
C SER A 1 27.85 5.32 6.38
N PHE A 2 28.58 4.73 7.30
CA PHE A 2 29.68 3.83 6.97
C PHE A 2 29.15 2.42 6.84
N PRO A 3 29.54 1.69 5.81
CA PRO A 3 29.27 0.28 5.77
C PRO A 3 30.17 -0.44 6.75
N SER A 4 29.72 -1.52 7.32
CA SER A 4 30.58 -2.47 7.97
C SER A 4 31.58 -3.05 6.95
N GLY A 5 32.87 -3.13 7.31
CA GLY A 5 33.86 -3.85 6.51
C GLY A 5 34.48 -3.10 5.35
N GLY A 6 34.70 -1.81 5.42
CA GLY A 6 35.45 -1.13 4.38
C GLY A 6 35.60 0.37 4.58
N LEU A 7 36.67 0.92 4.05
CA LEU A 7 36.84 2.34 3.91
C LEU A 7 35.95 2.82 2.75
N ARG A 8 35.07 3.77 3.02
CA ARG A 8 34.35 4.51 1.99
C ARG A 8 34.79 5.96 2.01
N ALA A 9 34.85 6.55 0.83
CA ALA A 9 34.95 7.99 0.73
C ALA A 9 33.74 8.61 1.41
N THR A 10 33.96 9.61 2.26
CA THR A 10 32.90 10.48 2.78
C THR A 10 32.66 11.59 1.79
N PHE A 11 31.41 11.83 1.46
CA PHE A 11 31.01 12.94 0.61
C PHE A 11 30.25 13.94 1.48
N GLU A 12 30.36 15.20 1.09
CA GLU A 12 29.51 16.24 1.65
C GLU A 12 28.03 15.88 1.45
N ALA A 13 27.22 16.12 2.48
CA ALA A 13 25.79 15.93 2.36
C ALA A 13 25.23 16.86 1.30
N ARG A 14 24.48 16.29 0.35
CA ARG A 14 23.86 17.03 -0.77
C ARG A 14 22.35 17.14 -0.69
N GLY A 15 21.79 16.72 0.44
CA GLY A 15 20.36 16.73 0.66
C GLY A 15 20.02 16.76 2.14
N TYR A 16 18.77 16.95 2.42
CA TYR A 16 18.22 16.97 3.76
C TYR A 16 16.82 16.34 3.80
N THR A 17 16.42 15.89 4.98
CA THR A 17 15.04 15.47 5.24
C THR A 17 14.30 16.61 5.92
N ALA A 18 13.07 16.86 5.46
CA ALA A 18 12.14 17.76 6.10
C ALA A 18 10.96 16.95 6.67
N TRP A 19 10.54 17.28 7.87
CA TRP A 19 9.33 16.72 8.43
C TRP A 19 8.11 17.11 7.58
N ASP A 20 7.24 16.14 7.30
CA ASP A 20 5.95 16.40 6.67
C ASP A 20 4.87 16.58 7.73
N PRO A 21 4.47 17.82 8.05
CA PRO A 21 3.46 18.07 9.06
C PRO A 21 2.03 17.72 8.61
N THR A 22 1.84 17.36 7.34
CA THR A 22 0.55 16.96 6.78
C THR A 22 0.27 15.47 6.90
N SER A 23 1.24 14.70 7.39
CA SER A 23 1.12 13.26 7.65
C SER A 23 1.37 12.97 9.13
N TYR A 24 0.64 12.00 9.68
CA TYR A 24 0.71 11.70 11.10
C TYR A 24 1.94 10.86 11.44
N ALA A 25 2.60 11.22 12.56
CA ALA A 25 3.56 10.33 13.18
C ALA A 25 2.83 9.13 13.82
N PHE A 26 3.46 7.96 13.81
CA PHE A 26 2.88 6.74 14.33
C PHE A 26 3.94 5.88 15.03
N ILE A 27 3.51 4.94 15.85
CA ILE A 27 4.40 3.97 16.50
C ILE A 27 4.20 2.62 15.86
N LYS A 28 5.28 2.05 15.34
CA LYS A 28 5.31 0.71 14.76
C LYS A 28 6.52 -0.05 15.31
N ASP A 29 6.30 -1.28 15.78
CA ASP A 29 7.36 -2.13 16.34
C ASP A 29 8.19 -1.42 17.45
N ASN A 30 7.52 -0.66 18.32
CA ASN A 30 8.13 0.20 19.38
C ASN A 30 9.04 1.32 18.85
N VAL A 31 8.93 1.67 17.58
CA VAL A 31 9.67 2.77 16.93
C VAL A 31 8.73 3.90 16.60
N LEU A 32 9.07 5.12 17.01
CA LEU A 32 8.38 6.33 16.55
C LEU A 32 8.78 6.61 15.10
N CYS A 33 7.82 6.54 14.20
CA CYS A 33 7.98 6.85 12.78
C CYS A 33 7.42 8.25 12.50
N ILE A 34 8.26 9.11 11.95
CA ILE A 34 7.89 10.49 11.58
C ILE A 34 7.98 10.59 10.06
N PRO A 35 6.87 10.84 9.33
CA PRO A 35 6.90 11.04 7.90
C PRO A 35 7.78 12.22 7.48
N THR A 36 8.65 12.02 6.51
CA THR A 36 9.58 13.03 6.01
C THR A 36 9.60 13.05 4.49
N ALA A 37 9.96 14.20 3.94
CA ALA A 37 10.34 14.36 2.54
C ALA A 37 11.85 14.54 2.44
N PHE A 38 12.46 14.05 1.37
CA PHE A 38 13.90 14.13 1.12
C PHE A 38 14.18 14.92 -0.15
N CYS A 39 14.90 16.03 0.01
CA CYS A 39 15.23 16.97 -1.06
C CYS A 39 16.72 17.26 -1.11
N SER A 40 17.23 17.63 -2.29
CA SER A 40 18.56 18.23 -2.44
C SER A 40 18.56 19.68 -1.96
N TYR A 41 19.75 20.23 -1.75
CA TYR A 41 19.89 21.66 -1.45
C TYR A 41 19.44 22.57 -2.61
N GLY A 42 19.47 22.08 -3.86
CA GLY A 42 18.92 22.76 -5.02
C GLY A 42 17.42 22.67 -5.16
N GLY A 43 16.76 21.87 -4.30
CA GLY A 43 15.32 21.68 -4.31
C GLY A 43 14.83 20.52 -5.17
N GLU A 44 15.71 19.71 -5.76
CA GLU A 44 15.32 18.51 -6.49
C GLU A 44 14.78 17.45 -5.54
N ALA A 45 13.74 16.75 -5.98
CA ALA A 45 13.19 15.63 -5.22
C ALA A 45 14.16 14.44 -5.25
N LEU A 46 14.46 13.90 -4.07
CA LEU A 46 15.26 12.68 -3.89
C LEU A 46 14.43 11.48 -3.43
N ASP A 47 13.12 11.67 -3.29
CA ASP A 47 12.13 10.67 -2.92
C ASP A 47 10.89 10.75 -3.83
N LYS A 48 9.89 9.93 -3.54
CA LYS A 48 8.59 9.97 -4.21
C LYS A 48 7.57 10.87 -3.51
N LYS A 49 7.79 11.19 -2.24
CA LYS A 49 6.89 12.03 -1.44
C LYS A 49 6.92 13.49 -1.90
N THR A 50 8.07 14.04 -2.15
CA THR A 50 8.24 15.41 -2.63
C THR A 50 7.45 15.69 -3.91
N PRO A 51 7.51 14.87 -4.98
CA PRO A 51 6.65 15.07 -6.14
C PRO A 51 5.16 15.00 -5.83
N LEU A 52 4.74 14.09 -4.95
CA LEU A 52 3.33 13.98 -4.53
C LEU A 52 2.85 15.27 -3.85
N LEU A 53 3.59 15.78 -2.88
CA LEU A 53 3.26 17.02 -2.18
C LEU A 53 3.20 18.23 -3.13
N ARG A 54 4.17 18.34 -4.02
CA ARG A 54 4.22 19.40 -5.05
C ARG A 54 3.06 19.32 -6.03
N SER A 55 2.68 18.11 -6.45
CA SER A 55 1.53 17.92 -7.34
C SER A 55 0.22 18.30 -6.68
N ALA A 56 0.04 17.96 -5.41
CA ALA A 56 -1.14 18.34 -4.63
C ALA A 56 -1.25 19.86 -4.50
N GLU A 57 -0.13 20.54 -4.24
CA GLU A 57 -0.09 21.99 -4.15
C GLU A 57 -0.38 22.68 -5.52
N ALA A 58 0.19 22.14 -6.60
CA ALA A 58 -0.07 22.64 -7.95
C ALA A 58 -1.55 22.47 -8.33
N LEU A 59 -2.14 21.32 -8.00
CA LEU A 59 -3.56 21.06 -8.23
C LEU A 59 -4.45 22.01 -7.41
N ASN A 60 -4.14 22.19 -6.12
CA ASN A 60 -4.85 23.13 -5.25
C ASN A 60 -4.95 24.53 -5.88
N ARG A 61 -3.81 25.07 -6.33
CA ARG A 61 -3.77 26.39 -6.98
C ARG A 61 -4.63 26.47 -8.24
N GLN A 62 -4.59 25.47 -9.10
CA GLN A 62 -5.37 25.48 -10.34
C GLN A 62 -6.85 25.24 -10.09
N ALA A 63 -7.21 24.36 -9.17
CA ALA A 63 -8.58 24.11 -8.79
C ALA A 63 -9.24 25.35 -8.15
N LEU A 64 -8.52 26.07 -7.29
CA LEU A 64 -9.00 27.35 -6.74
C LEU A 64 -9.32 28.37 -7.83
N ARG A 65 -8.48 28.48 -8.86
CA ARG A 65 -8.77 29.37 -10.01
C ARG A 65 -10.10 29.03 -10.66
N VAL A 66 -10.37 27.74 -10.87
CA VAL A 66 -11.64 27.29 -11.47
C VAL A 66 -12.82 27.58 -10.55
N ILE A 67 -12.71 27.24 -9.27
CA ILE A 67 -13.79 27.42 -8.28
C ILE A 67 -14.16 28.92 -8.13
N HIS A 68 -13.17 29.80 -8.11
CA HIS A 68 -13.42 31.24 -8.01
C HIS A 68 -14.14 31.78 -9.25
N LEU A 69 -13.94 31.19 -10.44
CA LEU A 69 -14.70 31.55 -11.64
C LEU A 69 -16.22 31.22 -11.53
N PHE A 70 -16.55 30.22 -10.68
CA PHE A 70 -17.94 29.88 -10.35
C PHE A 70 -18.55 30.73 -9.22
N GLY A 71 -17.83 31.76 -8.76
CA GLY A 71 -18.32 32.70 -7.74
C GLY A 71 -18.05 32.27 -6.28
N ASN A 72 -17.39 31.17 -6.04
CA ASN A 72 -17.08 30.68 -4.68
C ASN A 72 -15.74 31.30 -4.19
N ALA A 73 -15.73 32.62 -4.00
CA ALA A 73 -14.51 33.37 -3.65
C ALA A 73 -14.00 33.14 -2.22
N ASP A 74 -14.82 32.59 -1.36
CA ASP A 74 -14.53 32.25 0.05
C ASP A 74 -13.77 30.93 0.21
N VAL A 75 -13.71 30.09 -0.82
CA VAL A 75 -12.94 28.84 -0.79
C VAL A 75 -11.45 29.14 -0.81
N THR A 76 -10.73 28.66 0.20
CA THR A 76 -9.30 28.91 0.39
C THR A 76 -8.40 27.73 0.09
N ALA A 77 -8.96 26.53 -0.01
CA ALA A 77 -8.17 25.31 -0.30
C ALA A 77 -9.01 24.24 -1.00
N VAL A 78 -8.38 23.50 -1.90
CA VAL A 78 -8.90 22.29 -2.53
C VAL A 78 -7.93 21.14 -2.27
N ARG A 79 -8.46 20.05 -1.75
CA ARG A 79 -7.66 18.85 -1.42
C ARG A 79 -8.19 17.64 -2.17
N THR A 80 -7.29 16.88 -2.77
CA THR A 80 -7.63 15.58 -3.35
C THR A 80 -7.75 14.53 -2.26
N THR A 81 -8.71 13.64 -2.40
CA THR A 81 -8.89 12.48 -1.53
C THR A 81 -8.86 11.21 -2.34
N VAL A 82 -8.42 10.14 -1.73
CA VAL A 82 -8.41 8.79 -2.31
C VAL A 82 -8.57 7.74 -1.22
N GLY A 83 -9.24 6.65 -1.54
CA GLY A 83 -9.30 5.44 -0.71
C GLY A 83 -8.77 4.28 -1.53
N PRO A 84 -7.45 3.99 -1.50
CA PRO A 84 -6.86 2.94 -2.31
C PRO A 84 -7.31 1.58 -1.81
N GLU A 85 -8.00 0.83 -2.66
CA GLU A 85 -8.48 -0.52 -2.41
C GLU A 85 -7.36 -1.49 -2.76
N GLN A 86 -6.75 -2.10 -1.74
CA GLN A 86 -5.64 -3.03 -1.95
C GLN A 86 -6.16 -4.44 -2.17
N GLU A 87 -6.01 -4.93 -3.39
CA GLU A 87 -6.21 -6.33 -3.72
C GLU A 87 -4.96 -7.15 -3.39
N TYR A 88 -5.15 -8.40 -2.98
CA TYR A 88 -4.08 -9.29 -2.59
C TYR A 88 -4.48 -10.76 -2.71
N PHE A 89 -3.49 -11.65 -2.76
CA PHE A 89 -3.71 -13.09 -2.72
C PHE A 89 -3.17 -13.67 -1.41
N LEU A 90 -3.88 -14.63 -0.86
CA LEU A 90 -3.41 -15.43 0.28
C LEU A 90 -3.14 -16.86 -0.19
N VAL A 91 -1.93 -17.32 0.06
CA VAL A 91 -1.52 -18.69 -0.23
C VAL A 91 -0.98 -19.37 1.03
N ASP A 92 -1.12 -20.69 1.09
CA ASP A 92 -0.59 -21.47 2.20
C ASP A 92 0.93 -21.38 2.26
N LYS A 93 1.49 -21.11 3.45
CA LYS A 93 2.93 -20.89 3.63
C LYS A 93 3.77 -22.14 3.35
N GLU A 94 3.26 -23.33 3.67
CA GLU A 94 4.00 -24.57 3.41
C GLU A 94 4.07 -24.85 1.90
N VAL A 95 2.98 -24.59 1.18
CA VAL A 95 2.95 -24.71 -0.29
C VAL A 95 3.85 -23.65 -0.93
N TYR A 96 3.77 -22.41 -0.47
CA TYR A 96 4.64 -21.32 -0.94
C TYR A 96 6.13 -21.66 -0.81
N ASN A 97 6.54 -22.21 0.33
CA ASN A 97 7.94 -22.57 0.59
C ASN A 97 8.49 -23.64 -0.36
N ARG A 98 7.63 -24.36 -1.07
CA ARG A 98 8.02 -25.35 -2.11
C ARG A 98 8.10 -24.72 -3.51
N ARG A 99 7.69 -23.47 -3.67
CA ARG A 99 7.62 -22.79 -4.97
C ARG A 99 8.67 -21.69 -5.07
N LYS A 100 9.82 -22.05 -5.64
CA LYS A 100 10.95 -21.11 -5.82
C LYS A 100 10.59 -19.91 -6.71
N ASP A 101 9.73 -20.09 -7.70
CA ASP A 101 9.24 -19.00 -8.53
C ASP A 101 8.47 -17.94 -7.71
N LEU A 102 7.55 -18.34 -6.83
CA LEU A 102 6.86 -17.44 -5.93
C LEU A 102 7.82 -16.74 -4.95
N ILE A 103 8.79 -17.49 -4.39
CA ILE A 103 9.76 -16.94 -3.42
C ILE A 103 10.65 -15.87 -4.08
N TYR A 104 11.18 -16.14 -5.26
CA TYR A 104 12.17 -15.25 -5.89
C TYR A 104 11.55 -14.16 -6.75
N THR A 105 10.35 -14.36 -7.30
CA THR A 105 9.75 -13.40 -8.25
C THR A 105 8.40 -12.86 -7.81
N GLY A 106 7.79 -13.41 -6.75
CA GLY A 106 6.45 -13.03 -6.29
C GLY A 106 5.31 -13.55 -7.18
N ARG A 107 5.62 -14.30 -8.25
CA ARG A 107 4.63 -14.84 -9.20
C ARG A 107 4.99 -16.24 -9.66
N THR A 108 4.00 -16.96 -10.19
CA THR A 108 4.23 -18.27 -10.82
C THR A 108 4.86 -18.09 -12.21
N LEU A 109 5.90 -18.88 -12.51
CA LEU A 109 6.56 -18.89 -13.81
C LEU A 109 6.24 -20.15 -14.61
N PHE A 110 5.85 -21.23 -13.92
CA PHE A 110 5.59 -22.54 -14.51
C PHE A 110 4.55 -23.31 -13.67
N GLY A 111 4.11 -24.43 -14.18
CA GLY A 111 3.13 -25.31 -13.54
C GLY A 111 1.80 -25.35 -14.28
N ALA A 112 0.95 -26.28 -13.90
CA ALA A 112 -0.38 -26.41 -14.44
C ALA A 112 -1.29 -25.26 -13.98
N LYS A 113 -2.27 -24.89 -14.79
CA LYS A 113 -3.32 -23.99 -14.36
C LYS A 113 -4.14 -24.63 -13.23
N PRO A 114 -4.69 -23.83 -12.31
CA PRO A 114 -5.62 -24.36 -11.31
C PRO A 114 -6.88 -24.91 -12.00
N PRO A 115 -7.56 -25.88 -11.37
CA PRO A 115 -8.77 -26.47 -11.94
C PRO A 115 -9.92 -25.47 -12.05
N LYS A 116 -9.88 -24.40 -11.29
CA LYS A 116 -10.89 -23.37 -11.23
C LYS A 116 -10.27 -22.00 -11.49
N GLY A 117 -10.94 -21.17 -12.31
CA GLY A 117 -10.58 -19.80 -12.59
C GLY A 117 -11.59 -18.81 -12.00
N GLN A 118 -12.10 -17.91 -12.83
CA GLN A 118 -13.04 -16.84 -12.43
C GLN A 118 -14.46 -17.10 -12.96
N GLU A 119 -14.81 -18.36 -13.18
CA GLU A 119 -16.07 -18.76 -13.76
C GLU A 119 -17.25 -18.27 -12.90
N LEU A 120 -18.18 -17.56 -13.54
CA LEU A 120 -19.41 -17.04 -12.92
C LEU A 120 -19.19 -16.15 -11.69
N ASP A 121 -17.99 -15.65 -11.49
CA ASP A 121 -17.59 -14.84 -10.32
C ASP A 121 -17.90 -15.52 -8.98
N ASP A 122 -17.89 -16.84 -8.96
CA ASP A 122 -18.34 -17.65 -7.83
C ASP A 122 -17.47 -17.47 -6.57
N HIS A 123 -16.19 -17.14 -6.73
CA HIS A 123 -15.32 -16.80 -5.60
C HIS A 123 -15.73 -15.45 -4.99
N TYR A 124 -16.02 -14.46 -5.82
CA TYR A 124 -16.43 -13.12 -5.37
C TYR A 124 -17.69 -13.17 -4.50
N PHE A 125 -18.68 -13.94 -4.93
CA PHE A 125 -19.94 -14.13 -4.20
C PHE A 125 -19.88 -15.26 -3.15
N GLY A 126 -18.76 -15.93 -3.03
CA GLY A 126 -18.56 -17.03 -2.09
C GLY A 126 -18.37 -16.58 -0.65
N SER A 127 -18.50 -17.50 0.27
CA SER A 127 -18.23 -17.26 1.70
C SER A 127 -16.72 -17.10 1.94
N ILE A 128 -16.35 -16.22 2.88
CA ILE A 128 -14.99 -16.09 3.36
C ILE A 128 -14.66 -17.30 4.24
N LYS A 129 -13.57 -17.98 3.96
CA LYS A 129 -13.14 -19.15 4.75
C LYS A 129 -12.74 -18.71 6.17
N PRO A 130 -13.00 -19.52 7.21
CA PRO A 130 -12.72 -19.13 8.61
C PRO A 130 -11.28 -18.69 8.86
N ARG A 131 -10.28 -19.35 8.25
CA ARG A 131 -8.87 -18.96 8.36
C ARG A 131 -8.60 -17.58 7.75
N VAL A 132 -9.22 -17.27 6.64
CA VAL A 132 -9.11 -15.96 5.98
C VAL A 132 -9.84 -14.89 6.79
N ALA A 133 -11.01 -15.17 7.32
CA ALA A 133 -11.75 -14.25 8.18
C ALA A 133 -10.97 -13.92 9.46
N ALA A 134 -10.29 -14.91 10.07
CA ALA A 134 -9.42 -14.68 11.22
C ALA A 134 -8.25 -13.77 10.87
N PHE A 135 -7.62 -13.98 9.71
CA PHE A 135 -6.57 -13.10 9.19
C PHE A 135 -7.09 -11.67 8.99
N MET A 136 -8.24 -11.51 8.33
CA MET A 136 -8.84 -10.20 8.05
C MET A 136 -9.12 -9.43 9.34
N LYS A 137 -9.70 -10.09 10.34
CA LYS A 137 -9.95 -9.48 11.65
C LYS A 137 -8.67 -8.99 12.33
N ASP A 138 -7.64 -9.81 12.37
CA ASP A 138 -6.37 -9.42 12.98
C ASP A 138 -5.68 -8.30 12.18
N LEU A 139 -5.84 -8.30 10.85
CA LEU A 139 -5.32 -7.26 9.98
C LEU A 139 -5.99 -5.91 10.29
N ASP A 140 -7.30 -5.87 10.41
CA ASP A 140 -8.05 -4.67 10.79
C ASP A 140 -7.54 -4.09 12.11
N GLU A 141 -7.41 -4.92 13.14
CA GLU A 141 -6.94 -4.49 14.46
C GLU A 141 -5.53 -3.90 14.42
N GLU A 142 -4.61 -4.51 13.66
CA GLU A 142 -3.24 -3.99 13.51
C GLU A 142 -3.21 -2.67 12.71
N LEU A 143 -4.03 -2.55 11.67
CA LEU A 143 -4.12 -1.34 10.87
C LEU A 143 -4.76 -0.18 11.66
N TRP A 144 -5.78 -0.44 12.45
CA TRP A 144 -6.41 0.59 13.30
C TRP A 144 -5.44 1.16 14.33
N LYS A 145 -4.56 0.34 14.91
CA LYS A 145 -3.48 0.82 15.82
C LYS A 145 -2.52 1.80 15.14
N LEU A 146 -2.37 1.71 13.83
CA LEU A 146 -1.54 2.59 13.03
C LEU A 146 -2.30 3.79 12.43
N GLY A 147 -3.60 3.92 12.74
CA GLY A 147 -4.44 5.00 12.23
C GLY A 147 -4.93 4.77 10.79
N VAL A 148 -4.80 3.56 10.27
CA VAL A 148 -5.36 3.18 8.97
C VAL A 148 -6.80 2.71 9.18
N TYR A 149 -7.76 3.42 8.62
CA TYR A 149 -9.18 3.07 8.71
C TYR A 149 -9.57 2.00 7.69
N ALA A 150 -9.08 0.77 7.89
CA ALA A 150 -9.59 -0.40 7.20
C ALA A 150 -11.08 -0.57 7.54
N LYS A 151 -11.93 -0.72 6.53
CA LYS A 151 -13.39 -0.68 6.71
C LYS A 151 -14.08 -1.91 6.13
N THR A 152 -13.67 -2.32 4.94
CA THR A 152 -14.32 -3.41 4.21
C THR A 152 -13.27 -4.39 3.74
N GLU A 153 -13.53 -5.67 4.00
CA GLU A 153 -12.75 -6.77 3.49
C GLU A 153 -13.68 -7.82 2.89
N HIS A 154 -13.38 -8.28 1.68
CA HIS A 154 -14.19 -9.25 0.95
C HIS A 154 -13.35 -10.09 -0.01
N ASN A 155 -13.98 -11.11 -0.61
CA ASN A 155 -13.38 -11.87 -1.69
C ASN A 155 -13.38 -11.07 -2.98
N GLU A 156 -12.30 -11.19 -3.75
CA GLU A 156 -12.21 -10.74 -5.12
C GLU A 156 -12.49 -11.88 -6.12
N VAL A 157 -12.46 -11.57 -7.43
CA VAL A 157 -12.92 -12.49 -8.46
C VAL A 157 -12.01 -13.69 -8.65
N ALA A 158 -10.69 -13.52 -8.52
CA ALA A 158 -9.76 -14.64 -8.71
C ALA A 158 -9.73 -15.56 -7.47
N PRO A 159 -9.51 -16.87 -7.67
CA PRO A 159 -9.34 -17.80 -6.55
C PRO A 159 -8.25 -17.34 -5.57
N ALA A 160 -8.55 -17.35 -4.28
CA ALA A 160 -7.69 -16.90 -3.20
C ALA A 160 -7.33 -15.40 -3.24
N GLN A 161 -8.05 -14.62 -4.01
CA GLN A 161 -7.93 -13.16 -4.05
C GLN A 161 -8.94 -12.51 -3.09
N HIS A 162 -8.47 -11.47 -2.42
CA HIS A 162 -9.25 -10.67 -1.48
C HIS A 162 -8.92 -9.19 -1.66
N GLU A 163 -9.74 -8.32 -1.09
CA GLU A 163 -9.55 -6.89 -1.13
C GLU A 163 -9.77 -6.27 0.24
N LEU A 164 -9.01 -5.23 0.53
CA LEU A 164 -9.21 -4.34 1.68
C LEU A 164 -9.49 -2.94 1.16
N ALA A 165 -10.62 -2.37 1.60
CA ALA A 165 -11.01 -1.00 1.28
C ALA A 165 -10.96 -0.12 2.54
N PRO A 166 -10.10 0.90 2.60
CA PRO A 166 -10.06 1.86 3.68
C PRO A 166 -11.07 2.98 3.47
N VAL A 167 -11.40 3.70 4.53
CA VAL A 167 -12.05 5.00 4.39
C VAL A 167 -11.09 5.96 3.69
N PHE A 168 -11.58 6.70 2.70
CA PHE A 168 -10.76 7.67 1.97
C PHE A 168 -10.20 8.78 2.88
N THR A 169 -9.03 9.26 2.53
CA THR A 169 -8.38 10.41 3.18
C THR A 169 -7.61 11.24 2.14
N THR A 170 -6.90 12.27 2.58
CA THR A 170 -6.09 13.08 1.64
C THR A 170 -5.06 12.21 0.94
N GLY A 171 -4.79 12.50 -0.33
CA GLY A 171 -3.94 11.66 -1.19
C GLY A 171 -2.55 11.38 -0.59
N ASN A 172 -1.97 12.35 0.12
CA ASN A 172 -0.70 12.16 0.81
C ASN A 172 -0.78 11.10 1.93
N ILE A 173 -1.76 11.23 2.82
CA ILE A 173 -1.97 10.28 3.93
C ILE A 173 -2.35 8.91 3.36
N ALA A 174 -3.24 8.86 2.37
CA ALA A 174 -3.67 7.60 1.76
C ALA A 174 -2.50 6.83 1.13
N ALA A 175 -1.57 7.51 0.48
CA ALA A 175 -0.37 6.89 -0.09
C ALA A 175 0.52 6.28 1.00
N ASP A 176 0.77 7.00 2.10
CA ASP A 176 1.54 6.49 3.23
C ASP A 176 0.85 5.30 3.89
N GLN A 177 -0.46 5.41 4.13
CA GLN A 177 -1.27 4.34 4.73
C GLN A 177 -1.29 3.08 3.88
N ASN A 178 -1.32 3.20 2.54
CA ASN A 178 -1.27 2.01 1.68
C ASN A 178 0.08 1.29 1.76
N GLN A 179 1.19 2.00 1.94
CA GLN A 179 2.50 1.36 2.17
C GLN A 179 2.51 0.58 3.50
N LEU A 180 1.95 1.16 4.57
CA LEU A 180 1.79 0.46 5.84
C LEU A 180 0.89 -0.76 5.71
N THR A 181 -0.23 -0.62 5.01
CA THR A 181 -1.20 -1.70 4.77
C THR A 181 -0.51 -2.91 4.12
N MET A 182 0.26 -2.69 3.06
CA MET A 182 0.98 -3.78 2.37
C MET A 182 1.98 -4.50 3.29
N GLU A 183 2.72 -3.75 4.11
CA GLU A 183 3.67 -4.34 5.07
C GLU A 183 2.94 -5.16 6.14
N ILE A 184 1.88 -4.61 6.72
CA ILE A 184 1.13 -5.27 7.79
C ILE A 184 0.40 -6.51 7.27
N MET A 185 -0.18 -6.47 6.07
CA MET A 185 -0.77 -7.64 5.42
C MET A 185 0.20 -8.83 5.38
N GLN A 186 1.45 -8.60 4.98
CA GLN A 186 2.46 -9.65 4.91
C GLN A 186 2.83 -10.19 6.31
N LYS A 187 2.98 -9.31 7.29
CA LYS A 187 3.28 -9.70 8.68
C LYS A 187 2.15 -10.53 9.30
N VAL A 188 0.91 -10.06 9.16
CA VAL A 188 -0.26 -10.76 9.71
C VAL A 188 -0.50 -12.08 9.00
N ALA A 189 -0.40 -12.14 7.66
CA ALA A 189 -0.53 -13.40 6.92
C ALA A 189 0.44 -14.47 7.44
N SER A 190 1.68 -14.07 7.72
CA SER A 190 2.68 -14.99 8.27
C SER A 190 2.29 -15.57 9.65
N ARG A 191 1.63 -14.79 10.50
CA ARG A 191 1.11 -15.28 11.81
C ARG A 191 0.02 -16.34 11.63
N HIS A 192 -0.76 -16.24 10.55
CA HIS A 192 -1.83 -17.19 10.21
C HIS A 192 -1.35 -18.38 9.35
N GLY A 193 -0.02 -18.57 9.20
CA GLY A 193 0.54 -19.65 8.38
C GLY A 193 0.25 -19.47 6.88
N MET A 194 0.07 -18.23 6.45
CA MET A 194 -0.16 -17.85 5.05
C MET A 194 0.91 -16.88 4.57
N VAL A 195 0.96 -16.67 3.27
CA VAL A 195 1.76 -15.63 2.61
C VAL A 195 0.83 -14.74 1.80
N CYS A 196 0.94 -13.43 2.00
CA CYS A 196 0.23 -12.43 1.22
C CYS A 196 1.08 -12.07 0.00
N LEU A 197 0.55 -12.31 -1.18
CA LEU A 197 1.17 -11.94 -2.45
C LEU A 197 0.63 -10.58 -2.92
N LEU A 198 1.54 -9.66 -3.16
CA LEU A 198 1.25 -8.29 -3.60
C LEU A 198 1.89 -7.96 -4.96
N HIS A 199 2.47 -8.96 -5.63
CA HIS A 199 2.89 -8.82 -7.02
C HIS A 199 1.68 -8.49 -7.89
N GLU A 200 1.82 -7.62 -8.87
CA GLU A 200 0.72 -7.13 -9.70
C GLU A 200 -0.01 -8.26 -10.43
N LYS A 201 0.69 -9.33 -10.79
CA LYS A 201 0.14 -10.48 -11.50
C LYS A 201 0.76 -11.78 -10.98
N PRO A 202 0.40 -12.25 -9.77
CA PRO A 202 1.01 -13.45 -9.20
C PRO A 202 0.62 -14.73 -9.95
N PHE A 203 -0.54 -14.74 -10.59
CA PHE A 203 -1.04 -15.88 -11.36
C PHE A 203 -1.50 -15.43 -12.74
N ALA A 204 -0.92 -16.02 -13.80
CA ALA A 204 -1.31 -15.70 -15.17
C ALA A 204 -2.75 -16.16 -15.48
N GLY A 205 -3.47 -15.36 -16.25
CA GLY A 205 -4.82 -15.71 -16.74
C GLY A 205 -5.98 -15.41 -15.79
N VAL A 206 -5.70 -14.84 -14.61
CA VAL A 206 -6.70 -14.34 -13.65
C VAL A 206 -6.37 -12.91 -13.24
N ASN A 207 -7.20 -12.27 -12.44
CA ASN A 207 -6.95 -10.93 -11.90
C ASN A 207 -5.63 -10.86 -11.12
N GLY A 208 -5.20 -9.68 -10.82
CA GLY A 208 -3.95 -9.40 -10.11
C GLY A 208 -4.16 -8.64 -8.81
N SER A 209 -3.07 -8.39 -8.09
CA SER A 209 -3.08 -7.59 -6.85
C SER A 209 -3.08 -6.10 -7.20
N GLY A 210 -4.22 -5.59 -7.60
CA GLY A 210 -4.43 -4.20 -7.99
C GLY A 210 -4.49 -3.23 -6.81
N LYS A 211 -4.61 -1.96 -7.14
CA LYS A 211 -4.98 -0.86 -6.25
C LYS A 211 -6.12 -0.10 -6.93
N HIS A 212 -7.32 -0.48 -6.63
CA HIS A 212 -8.54 0.13 -7.19
C HIS A 212 -9.01 1.35 -6.41
#